data_8cdbed93f470d0734b2a8ceaafda5839
#
_entry.id   8cdbed93f470d0734b2a8ceaafda5839
#
_cell.length_a   1.000
_cell.length_b   1.000
_cell.length_c   1.000
_cell.angle_alpha   90.00
_cell.angle_beta   90.00
_cell.angle_gamma   90.00
#
_symmetry.space_group_name_H-M   'P 1'
#
loop_
_entity.id
_entity.type
_entity.pdbx_description
1 polymer ?
#
loop_
_entity_poly.entity_id
_entity_poly.type
_entity_poly.pdbx_seq_one_letter_code
_entity_poly.pdbx_strand_id
1 'polypeptide(L)'
;VASSLDATKDADMAFPQVFAGDGITAVGLGDGGMGVFAISGNEELDVEVTLVAPTDLVHITYPAQKMPLTLQFAYANHGVNDINQAVTAVGNTARFQMRERDSGPAGAPPTPPSNAHTPQIVTAYLYIFGNIDVGMIASGAYSGTVDLYVQYY
;
A
#
# COMPACT_ATOMS: atom_id res chain seq x y z
N VAL A 1 7.50 -20.11 -17.23
CA VAL A 1 6.50 -19.05 -17.38
C VAL A 1 6.16 -18.48 -16.02
N ALA A 2 6.24 -17.16 -15.88
CA ALA A 2 5.89 -16.50 -14.64
C ALA A 2 4.39 -16.64 -14.36
N SER A 3 4.04 -16.83 -13.08
CA SER A 3 2.66 -16.79 -12.63
C SER A 3 2.08 -15.40 -12.75
N SER A 4 0.76 -15.31 -12.80
CA SER A 4 0.07 -14.03 -12.72
C SER A 4 0.43 -13.33 -11.42
N LEU A 5 0.52 -12.01 -11.49
CA LEU A 5 0.69 -11.18 -10.31
C LEU A 5 -0.70 -10.81 -9.79
N ASP A 6 -0.99 -11.21 -8.55
CA ASP A 6 -2.28 -10.98 -7.92
C ASP A 6 -2.14 -10.03 -6.74
N ALA A 7 -3.11 -9.14 -6.58
CA ALA A 7 -3.20 -8.27 -5.42
C ALA A 7 -4.58 -8.42 -4.79
N THR A 8 -4.60 -8.60 -3.47
CA THR A 8 -5.83 -8.70 -2.69
C THR A 8 -5.81 -7.69 -1.55
N LYS A 9 -6.97 -7.17 -1.21
CA LYS A 9 -7.11 -6.23 -0.10
C LYS A 9 -7.42 -7.01 1.18
N ASP A 10 -6.51 -6.94 2.15
CA ASP A 10 -6.68 -7.60 3.44
C ASP A 10 -7.39 -6.72 4.45
N ALA A 11 -7.18 -5.40 4.39
CA ALA A 11 -7.87 -4.44 5.25
C ALA A 11 -8.06 -3.11 4.53
N ASP A 12 -9.25 -2.52 4.70
CA ASP A 12 -9.52 -1.17 4.23
C ASP A 12 -8.79 -0.15 5.10
N MET A 13 -8.34 0.94 4.47
CA MET A 13 -7.88 2.08 5.23
C MET A 13 -9.08 2.84 5.79
N ALA A 14 -9.02 3.21 7.05
CA ALA A 14 -10.05 3.98 7.72
C ALA A 14 -9.44 4.98 8.69
N PHE A 15 -9.93 6.21 8.64
CA PHE A 15 -9.58 7.21 9.64
C PHE A 15 -10.53 7.12 10.82
N PRO A 16 -10.08 7.50 12.03
CA PRO A 16 -10.97 7.52 13.20
C PRO A 16 -12.06 8.58 13.03
N GLN A 17 -13.08 8.50 13.86
CA GLN A 17 -14.08 9.56 13.92
C GLN A 17 -13.42 10.87 14.33
N VAL A 18 -13.72 11.93 13.59
CA VAL A 18 -13.16 13.27 13.80
C VAL A 18 -14.28 14.30 13.90
N PHE A 19 -13.96 15.46 14.48
CA PHE A 19 -14.88 16.57 14.61
C PHE A 19 -14.40 17.74 13.76
N ALA A 20 -15.34 18.58 13.31
CA ALA A 20 -15.01 19.76 12.56
C ALA A 20 -13.96 20.61 13.28
N GLY A 21 -12.92 21.03 12.56
CA GLY A 21 -11.84 21.83 13.12
C GLY A 21 -10.73 21.05 13.81
N ASP A 22 -10.77 19.72 13.80
CA ASP A 22 -9.72 18.90 14.45
C ASP A 22 -8.33 19.06 13.83
N GLY A 23 -8.25 19.53 12.59
CA GLY A 23 -6.97 19.71 11.90
C GLY A 23 -6.39 18.39 11.39
N ILE A 24 -5.07 18.28 11.37
CA ILE A 24 -4.38 17.10 10.85
C ILE A 24 -4.64 15.91 11.74
N THR A 25 -5.24 14.87 11.17
CA THR A 25 -5.50 13.59 11.82
C THR A 25 -4.81 12.50 11.03
N ALA A 26 -3.94 11.75 11.68
CA ALA A 26 -3.09 10.76 11.02
C ALA A 26 -3.47 9.33 11.38
N VAL A 27 -3.32 8.44 10.40
CA VAL A 27 -3.21 6.99 10.59
C VAL A 27 -1.80 6.62 10.17
N GLY A 28 -0.97 6.24 11.11
CA GLY A 28 0.42 5.90 10.87
C GLY A 28 0.61 4.42 10.54
N LEU A 29 1.83 4.08 10.17
CA LEU A 29 2.24 2.70 9.93
C LEU A 29 2.10 1.89 11.23
N GLY A 30 1.30 0.84 11.17
CA GLY A 30 1.01 0.00 12.34
C GLY A 30 -0.27 0.36 13.08
N ASP A 31 -0.91 1.47 12.76
CA ASP A 31 -2.17 1.85 13.37
C ASP A 31 -3.33 0.98 12.86
N GLY A 32 -4.37 0.84 13.69
CA GLY A 32 -5.50 -0.03 13.36
C GLY A 32 -6.30 0.37 12.12
N GLY A 33 -6.22 1.64 11.69
CA GLY A 33 -6.89 2.14 10.48
C GLY A 33 -6.06 2.02 9.21
N MET A 34 -4.87 1.47 9.28
CA MET A 34 -3.98 1.31 8.13
C MET A 34 -4.58 0.34 7.11
N GLY A 35 -4.48 0.70 5.83
CA GLY A 35 -4.85 -0.20 4.74
C GLY A 35 -3.78 -1.26 4.52
N VAL A 36 -4.19 -2.50 4.24
CA VAL A 36 -3.27 -3.61 4.00
C VAL A 36 -3.67 -4.32 2.71
N PHE A 37 -2.70 -4.49 1.83
CA PHE A 37 -2.84 -5.28 0.60
C PHE A 37 -1.78 -6.38 0.58
N ALA A 38 -2.16 -7.54 0.07
CA ALA A 38 -1.25 -8.64 -0.18
C ALA A 38 -1.04 -8.81 -1.68
N ILE A 39 0.22 -8.91 -2.09
CA ILE A 39 0.60 -9.13 -3.48
C ILE A 39 1.28 -10.48 -3.57
N SER A 40 0.73 -11.35 -4.42
CA SER A 40 1.30 -12.68 -4.66
C SER A 40 1.90 -12.73 -6.06
N GLY A 41 3.11 -13.21 -6.15
CA GLY A 41 3.83 -13.33 -7.42
C GLY A 41 5.01 -14.26 -7.32
N ASN A 42 5.72 -14.44 -8.42
CA ASN A 42 6.90 -15.29 -8.45
C ASN A 42 8.03 -14.69 -7.62
N GLU A 43 8.67 -15.53 -6.82
CA GLU A 43 9.87 -15.12 -6.10
C GLU A 43 10.97 -14.66 -7.08
N GLU A 44 11.83 -13.77 -6.57
CA GLU A 44 12.99 -13.21 -7.28
C GLU A 44 12.66 -12.28 -8.45
N LEU A 45 11.38 -12.15 -8.85
CA LEU A 45 11.00 -11.15 -9.85
C LEU A 45 10.78 -9.79 -9.20
N ASP A 46 11.14 -8.74 -9.91
CA ASP A 46 10.89 -7.37 -9.48
C ASP A 46 9.46 -6.95 -9.77
N VAL A 47 8.90 -6.19 -8.86
CA VAL A 47 7.54 -5.67 -8.94
C VAL A 47 7.57 -4.16 -8.81
N GLU A 48 6.78 -3.49 -9.64
CA GLU A 48 6.54 -2.07 -9.51
C GLU A 48 5.11 -1.84 -9.00
N VAL A 49 5.00 -1.03 -7.95
CA VAL A 49 3.72 -0.66 -7.35
C VAL A 49 3.55 0.84 -7.45
N THR A 50 2.40 1.27 -7.95
CA THR A 50 2.02 2.68 -8.02
C THR A 50 0.72 2.89 -7.27
N LEU A 51 0.74 3.84 -6.32
CA LEU A 51 -0.43 4.25 -5.57
C LEU A 51 -1.03 5.51 -6.21
N VAL A 52 -2.30 5.45 -6.55
CA VAL A 52 -3.04 6.61 -7.02
C VAL A 52 -4.15 6.90 -6.02
N ALA A 53 -4.02 8.02 -5.33
CA ALA A 53 -4.96 8.45 -4.30
C ALA A 53 -5.68 9.72 -4.73
N PRO A 54 -6.93 9.93 -4.29
CA PRO A 54 -7.60 11.21 -4.51
C PRO A 54 -6.93 12.30 -3.66
N THR A 55 -7.12 13.55 -4.06
CA THR A 55 -6.59 14.69 -3.30
C THR A 55 -7.41 15.00 -2.06
N ASP A 56 -8.63 14.50 -2.00
CA ASP A 56 -9.57 14.78 -0.92
C ASP A 56 -10.46 13.58 -0.63
N LEU A 57 -10.91 13.46 0.61
CA LEU A 57 -12.10 12.70 0.96
C LEU A 57 -13.31 13.60 0.79
N VAL A 58 -14.38 13.07 0.21
CA VAL A 58 -15.56 13.83 -0.17
C VAL A 58 -16.78 13.34 0.61
N HIS A 59 -17.58 14.28 1.10
CA HIS A 59 -18.84 13.96 1.77
C HIS A 59 -19.78 13.21 0.82
N ILE A 60 -20.36 12.11 1.30
CA ILE A 60 -21.17 11.21 0.47
C ILE A 60 -22.44 11.86 -0.07
N THR A 61 -22.94 12.89 0.60
CA THR A 61 -24.18 13.60 0.21
C THR A 61 -23.89 14.98 -0.36
N TYR A 62 -22.91 15.70 0.21
CA TYR A 62 -22.57 17.07 -0.17
C TYR A 62 -21.16 17.12 -0.75
N PRO A 63 -20.98 16.91 -2.05
CA PRO A 63 -19.64 16.82 -2.66
C PRO A 63 -18.76 18.06 -2.53
N ALA A 64 -19.34 19.22 -2.23
CA ALA A 64 -18.56 20.42 -1.96
C ALA A 64 -17.82 20.39 -0.62
N GLN A 65 -18.22 19.50 0.29
CA GLN A 65 -17.57 19.30 1.58
C GLN A 65 -16.45 18.27 1.41
N LYS A 66 -15.22 18.69 1.63
CA LYS A 66 -14.03 17.87 1.36
C LYS A 66 -13.03 18.00 2.49
N MET A 67 -12.25 16.94 2.71
CA MET A 67 -11.09 16.93 3.59
C MET A 67 -9.85 16.61 2.75
N PRO A 68 -8.84 17.49 2.70
CA PRO A 68 -7.58 17.14 2.04
C PRO A 68 -7.00 15.86 2.57
N LEU A 69 -6.53 15.01 1.65
CA LEU A 69 -6.00 13.68 1.95
C LEU A 69 -4.56 13.59 1.45
N THR A 70 -3.68 13.12 2.30
CA THR A 70 -2.30 12.82 1.92
C THR A 70 -1.99 11.39 2.31
N LEU A 71 -1.71 10.54 1.33
CA LEU A 71 -1.38 9.14 1.55
C LEU A 71 0.04 8.83 1.13
N GLN A 72 0.61 7.83 1.78
CA GLN A 72 1.87 7.21 1.41
C GLN A 72 1.74 5.72 1.66
N PHE A 73 2.72 4.95 1.22
CA PHE A 73 2.70 3.52 1.44
C PHE A 73 4.09 2.98 1.76
N ALA A 74 4.08 1.83 2.39
CA ALA A 74 5.28 1.06 2.66
C ALA A 74 5.08 -0.37 2.16
N TYR A 75 6.17 -1.07 1.90
CA TYR A 75 6.12 -2.46 1.48
C TYR A 75 6.97 -3.34 2.39
N ALA A 76 6.51 -4.56 2.62
CA ALA A 76 7.25 -5.60 3.31
C ALA A 76 7.35 -6.79 2.36
N ASN A 77 8.53 -7.01 1.80
CA ASN A 77 8.74 -7.98 0.73
C ASN A 77 9.53 -9.22 1.18
N HIS A 78 9.45 -9.59 2.45
CA HIS A 78 10.18 -10.72 3.02
C HIS A 78 9.30 -11.94 3.29
N GLY A 79 8.14 -12.00 2.65
CA GLY A 79 7.23 -13.13 2.78
C GLY A 79 6.34 -13.11 4.01
N VAL A 80 6.47 -12.12 4.87
CA VAL A 80 5.70 -12.02 6.12
C VAL A 80 5.02 -10.66 6.26
N ASN A 81 3.86 -10.68 6.90
CA ASN A 81 3.14 -9.46 7.22
C ASN A 81 3.71 -8.86 8.51
N ASP A 82 4.77 -8.08 8.36
CA ASP A 82 5.48 -7.50 9.49
C ASP A 82 5.83 -6.05 9.19
N ILE A 83 5.18 -5.14 9.90
CA ILE A 83 5.41 -3.70 9.76
C ILE A 83 6.82 -3.29 10.16
N ASN A 84 7.49 -4.06 11.01
CA ASN A 84 8.87 -3.77 11.42
C ASN A 84 9.87 -3.96 10.29
N GLN A 85 9.49 -4.70 9.26
CA GLN A 85 10.30 -4.90 8.06
C GLN A 85 9.85 -4.02 6.89
N ALA A 86 8.89 -3.15 7.11
CA ALA A 86 8.34 -2.31 6.06
C ALA A 86 9.32 -1.19 5.68
N VAL A 87 9.42 -0.94 4.40
CA VAL A 87 10.19 0.16 3.82
C VAL A 87 9.21 1.16 3.22
N THR A 88 9.26 2.40 3.69
CA THR A 88 8.39 3.45 3.17
C THR A 88 8.84 3.87 1.78
N ALA A 89 7.90 3.89 0.85
CA ALA A 89 8.16 4.33 -0.51
C ALA A 89 8.41 5.83 -0.55
N VAL A 90 9.27 6.25 -1.48
CA VAL A 90 9.50 7.66 -1.77
C VAL A 90 8.56 8.04 -2.91
N GLY A 91 7.62 8.93 -2.62
CA GLY A 91 6.58 9.29 -3.58
C GLY A 91 5.48 8.23 -3.66
N ASN A 92 4.90 8.05 -4.83
CA ASN A 92 3.77 7.16 -5.04
C ASN A 92 4.11 5.88 -5.81
N THR A 93 5.39 5.63 -6.07
CA THR A 93 5.86 4.45 -6.81
C THR A 93 7.01 3.81 -6.06
N ALA A 94 6.99 2.48 -5.98
CA ALA A 94 8.07 1.69 -5.41
C ALA A 94 8.35 0.46 -6.27
N ARG A 95 9.59 0.04 -6.27
CA ARG A 95 10.05 -1.18 -6.93
C ARG A 95 10.76 -2.04 -5.90
N PHE A 96 10.42 -3.31 -5.87
CA PHE A 96 11.03 -4.25 -4.95
C PHE A 96 10.98 -5.66 -5.51
N GLN A 97 11.88 -6.49 -5.01
CA GLN A 97 11.93 -7.90 -5.39
C GLN A 97 10.98 -8.72 -4.52
N MET A 98 10.25 -9.64 -5.15
CA MET A 98 9.43 -10.62 -4.44
C MET A 98 10.35 -11.63 -3.75
N ARG A 99 10.20 -11.81 -2.44
CA ARG A 99 11.06 -12.69 -1.66
C ARG A 99 10.28 -13.52 -0.68
N GLU A 100 10.77 -14.72 -0.46
CA GLU A 100 10.26 -15.56 0.61
C GLU A 100 10.88 -15.20 1.97
N ARG A 101 12.11 -14.70 1.96
CA ARG A 101 12.87 -14.41 3.18
C ARG A 101 13.67 -13.13 3.04
N ASP A 102 14.09 -12.63 4.19
CA ASP A 102 14.98 -11.50 4.27
C ASP A 102 16.35 -11.83 3.69
N SER A 103 16.59 -11.42 2.46
CA SER A 103 17.87 -11.64 1.81
C SER A 103 18.13 -10.59 0.73
N GLY A 104 19.26 -9.93 0.82
CA GLY A 104 19.77 -9.04 -0.20
C GLY A 104 18.91 -7.81 -0.53
N PRO A 105 19.42 -6.91 -1.34
CA PRO A 105 18.71 -5.70 -1.74
C PRO A 105 17.62 -6.00 -2.78
N ALA A 106 16.63 -5.10 -2.91
CA ALA A 106 15.74 -5.10 -4.06
C ALA A 106 16.53 -4.81 -5.33
N GLY A 107 16.09 -5.36 -6.44
CA GLY A 107 16.75 -5.18 -7.72
C GLY A 107 16.38 -6.28 -8.70
N ALA A 108 17.08 -6.31 -9.81
CA ALA A 108 16.87 -7.35 -10.81
C ALA A 108 17.13 -8.74 -10.19
N PRO A 109 16.28 -9.73 -10.46
CA PRO A 109 16.46 -11.06 -9.90
C PRO A 109 17.71 -11.71 -10.47
N PRO A 110 18.43 -12.53 -9.68
CA PRO A 110 19.55 -13.28 -10.20
C PRO A 110 19.09 -14.33 -11.23
N THR A 111 19.93 -14.59 -12.19
CA THR A 111 19.67 -15.67 -13.13
C THR A 111 19.72 -17.00 -12.40
N PRO A 112 18.71 -17.86 -12.51
CA PRO A 112 18.75 -19.16 -11.88
C PRO A 112 19.96 -19.98 -12.34
N PRO A 113 20.61 -20.72 -11.45
CA PRO A 113 21.86 -21.45 -11.77
C PRO A 113 21.63 -22.64 -12.72
N SER A 114 20.41 -23.11 -12.85
CA SER A 114 20.10 -24.24 -13.72
C SER A 114 18.61 -24.31 -14.01
N ASN A 115 18.25 -25.21 -14.93
CA ASN A 115 16.83 -25.50 -15.21
C ASN A 115 16.12 -26.21 -14.06
N ALA A 116 16.83 -26.57 -13.01
CA ALA A 116 16.23 -27.23 -11.85
C ALA A 116 15.53 -26.25 -10.91
N HIS A 117 15.78 -24.96 -11.01
CA HIS A 117 15.11 -23.97 -10.17
C HIS A 117 13.65 -23.81 -10.58
N THR A 118 12.75 -24.01 -9.63
CA THR A 118 11.32 -23.79 -9.80
C THR A 118 10.91 -22.59 -8.95
N PRO A 119 10.56 -21.46 -9.56
CA PRO A 119 10.11 -20.29 -8.81
C PRO A 119 8.87 -20.60 -7.99
N GLN A 120 8.84 -20.13 -6.75
CA GLN A 120 7.70 -20.29 -5.87
C GLN A 120 6.87 -19.01 -5.87
N ILE A 121 5.59 -19.16 -5.53
CA ILE A 121 4.72 -18.01 -5.30
C ILE A 121 4.96 -17.53 -3.89
N VAL A 122 5.28 -16.26 -3.78
CA VAL A 122 5.52 -15.59 -2.51
C VAL A 122 4.60 -14.36 -2.39
N THR A 123 4.44 -13.88 -1.17
CA THR A 123 3.53 -12.77 -0.89
C THR A 123 4.31 -11.60 -0.30
N ALA A 124 4.11 -10.42 -0.88
CA ALA A 124 4.56 -9.16 -0.31
C ALA A 124 3.36 -8.39 0.22
N TYR A 125 3.58 -7.54 1.20
CA TYR A 125 2.51 -6.76 1.82
C TYR A 125 2.74 -5.29 1.58
N LEU A 126 1.64 -4.56 1.33
CA LEU A 126 1.63 -3.12 1.19
C LEU A 126 0.80 -2.52 2.30
N TYR A 127 1.32 -1.48 2.91
CA TYR A 127 0.65 -0.76 3.99
C TYR A 127 0.40 0.66 3.54
N ILE A 128 -0.87 1.08 3.55
CA ILE A 128 -1.28 2.42 3.15
C ILE A 128 -1.67 3.20 4.39
N PHE A 129 -1.05 4.35 4.57
CA PHE A 129 -1.25 5.21 5.71
C PHE A 129 -1.11 6.67 5.29
N GLY A 130 -1.42 7.58 6.18
CA GLY A 130 -1.33 9.00 5.87
C GLY A 130 -2.21 9.84 6.78
N ASN A 131 -2.63 10.99 6.28
CA ASN A 131 -3.42 11.92 7.07
C ASN A 131 -4.51 12.61 6.29
N ILE A 132 -5.45 13.17 7.03
CA ILE A 132 -6.48 14.09 6.55
C ILE A 132 -6.34 15.41 7.30
N ASP A 133 -6.75 16.49 6.67
CA ASP A 133 -6.82 17.80 7.29
C ASP A 133 -8.28 18.16 7.51
N VAL A 134 -8.73 18.08 8.76
CA VAL A 134 -10.13 18.28 9.13
C VAL A 134 -10.38 19.77 9.42
N GLY A 135 -10.98 20.45 8.44
CA GLY A 135 -11.40 21.83 8.60
C GLY A 135 -12.79 21.96 9.19
N MET A 136 -13.37 23.15 9.05
CA MET A 136 -14.74 23.43 9.46
C MET A 136 -15.70 22.94 8.38
N ILE A 137 -16.07 21.67 8.45
CA ILE A 137 -16.84 20.94 7.44
C ILE A 137 -18.14 20.40 8.04
N ALA A 138 -19.08 20.04 7.15
CA ALA A 138 -20.33 19.42 7.56
C ALA A 138 -20.10 18.05 8.17
N SER A 139 -20.92 17.67 9.15
CA SER A 139 -20.92 16.32 9.68
C SER A 139 -21.43 15.31 8.66
N GLY A 140 -21.00 14.07 8.79
CA GLY A 140 -21.41 12.99 7.91
C GLY A 140 -20.24 12.09 7.55
N ALA A 141 -20.46 11.19 6.59
CA ALA A 141 -19.45 10.27 6.12
C ALA A 141 -18.72 10.87 4.91
N TYR A 142 -17.38 10.71 4.92
CA TYR A 142 -16.50 11.13 3.84
C TYR A 142 -15.77 9.90 3.30
N SER A 143 -15.62 9.83 1.99
CA SER A 143 -14.96 8.70 1.35
C SER A 143 -14.14 9.12 0.15
N GLY A 144 -13.25 8.23 -0.26
CA GLY A 144 -12.47 8.35 -1.48
C GLY A 144 -12.01 6.97 -1.91
N THR A 145 -11.63 6.86 -3.18
CA THR A 145 -11.15 5.60 -3.75
C THR A 145 -9.66 5.71 -4.01
N VAL A 146 -8.92 4.71 -3.55
CA VAL A 146 -7.49 4.58 -3.78
C VAL A 146 -7.29 3.45 -4.78
N ASP A 147 -6.54 3.71 -5.83
CA ASP A 147 -6.17 2.71 -6.82
C ASP A 147 -4.72 2.28 -6.62
N LEU A 148 -4.49 0.99 -6.72
CA LEU A 148 -3.18 0.39 -6.58
C LEU A 148 -2.87 -0.38 -7.87
N TYR A 149 -1.80 0.02 -8.56
CA TYR A 149 -1.35 -0.62 -9.78
C TYR A 149 -0.09 -1.42 -9.49
N VAL A 150 -0.14 -2.69 -9.82
CA VAL A 150 0.95 -3.63 -9.55
C VAL A 150 1.31 -4.34 -10.84
N GLN A 151 2.59 -4.36 -11.16
CA GLN A 151 3.09 -5.06 -12.35
C GLN A 151 4.49 -5.60 -12.12
N TYR A 152 4.86 -6.63 -12.89
CA TYR A 152 6.26 -7.04 -12.93
C TYR A 152 7.08 -5.96 -13.65
N TYR A 153 8.27 -5.76 -13.13
CA TYR A 153 9.17 -4.73 -13.63
C TYR A 153 10.34 -5.31 -14.41
#